data_93e6528c1cfe10eec8fc74701212f645
#
_entry.id   93e6528c1cfe10eec8fc74701212f645
#
_cell.length_a   1.000
_cell.length_b   1.000
_cell.length_c   1.000
_cell.angle_alpha   90.00
_cell.angle_beta   90.00
_cell.angle_gamma   90.00
#
_symmetry.space_group_name_H-M   'P 1'
#
loop_
_entity.id
_entity.type
_entity.pdbx_description
1 polymer ?
#
loop_
_entity_poly.entity_id
_entity_poly.type
_entity_poly.pdbx_seq_one_letter_code
_entity_poly.pdbx_strand_id
1 'polypeptide(L)'
;MAEASAEQHTCSGCVKHKYRDKDSKEYKCLVSRLRRIEGQVRGVCKMVEDDRYCVDILTQVSAIQSALNAFNKELLAQHIKSCV
;
A
#
# COMPACT_ATOMS: atom_id res chain seq x y z
N MET A 1 2.62 7.51 14.92
CA MET A 1 2.29 7.38 14.33
C MET A 1 1.65 7.62 13.68
N ALA A 2 1.54 7.70 13.67
CA ALA A 2 0.88 7.70 12.90
C ALA A 2 0.46 8.17 12.17
N GLU A 3 0.55 8.43 12.28
CA GLU A 3 0.07 8.74 11.49
C GLU A 3 -0.10 8.98 10.60
N ALA A 4 0.07 9.02 10.60
CA ALA A 4 -0.17 9.07 9.60
C ALA A 4 -0.49 9.36 8.93
N SER A 5 -0.40 9.52 9.26
CA SER A 5 -0.87 9.68 8.51
C SER A 5 -1.07 10.09 7.73
N ALA A 6 -1.03 10.24 7.87
CA ALA A 6 -1.38 10.43 7.03
C ALA A 6 -1.73 10.82 6.37
N GLU A 7 -1.73 11.01 6.66
CA GLU A 7 -2.17 11.25 5.97
C GLU A 7 -2.71 11.40 5.28
N GLN A 8 -2.92 11.48 5.58
CA GLN A 8 -3.44 11.56 4.89
C GLN A 8 -3.52 12.18 4.11
N HIS A 9 -3.36 12.60 3.97
CA HIS A 9 -3.48 13.24 3.10
C HIS A 9 -3.23 13.37 2.18
N THR A 10 -2.89 13.37 2.30
CA THR A 10 -2.77 13.43 1.46
C THR A 10 -3.17 13.20 0.30
N CYS A 11 -3.13 13.00 0.07
CA CYS A 11 -3.80 12.55 -1.08
C CYS A 11 -4.88 13.44 -1.53
N SER A 12 -4.75 14.65 -1.35
CA SER A 12 -5.83 15.55 -1.64
C SER A 12 -6.19 15.56 -3.12
N GLY A 13 -5.23 15.36 -3.97
CA GLY A 13 -5.52 15.31 -5.39
C GLY A 13 -6.46 14.20 -5.74
N CYS A 14 -6.23 13.04 -5.19
CA CYS A 14 -7.09 11.91 -5.44
C CYS A 14 -8.45 12.09 -4.82
N VAL A 15 -8.46 12.71 -3.69
CA VAL A 15 -9.71 12.91 -2.98
C VAL A 15 -10.66 13.78 -3.76
N LYS A 16 -10.16 14.72 -4.50
CA LYS A 16 -11.00 15.56 -5.27
C LYS A 16 -11.79 14.82 -6.31
N HIS A 17 -11.32 13.69 -6.69
CA HIS A 17 -12.05 12.94 -7.68
C HIS A 17 -13.02 12.00 -7.07
N LYS A 18 -12.83 11.86 -5.79
CA LYS A 18 -13.75 11.23 -5.03
C LYS A 18 -14.75 10.34 -5.56
N TYR A 19 -14.97 10.16 -6.72
CA TYR A 19 -15.99 9.30 -7.21
C TYR A 19 -15.54 7.89 -7.37
N ARG A 20 -14.52 7.49 -6.65
CA ARG A 20 -14.15 6.12 -6.63
C ARG A 20 -15.28 5.34 -5.98
N ASP A 21 -15.80 4.39 -6.70
CA ASP A 21 -16.88 3.56 -6.22
C ASP A 21 -16.32 2.57 -5.22
N LYS A 22 -16.72 2.71 -3.98
CA LYS A 22 -16.19 1.88 -2.91
C LYS A 22 -16.62 0.43 -3.01
N ASP A 23 -17.63 0.17 -3.81
CA ASP A 23 -18.07 -1.21 -4.02
C ASP A 23 -17.45 -1.81 -5.25
N SER A 24 -16.69 -1.05 -6.01
CA SER A 24 -16.12 -1.55 -7.24
C SER A 24 -15.02 -2.55 -6.95
N LYS A 25 -14.83 -3.43 -7.90
CA LYS A 25 -13.81 -4.43 -7.81
C LYS A 25 -12.43 -3.80 -7.73
N GLU A 26 -12.23 -2.74 -8.48
CA GLU A 26 -10.93 -2.04 -8.48
C GLU A 26 -10.62 -1.46 -7.12
N TYR A 27 -11.63 -0.85 -6.49
CA TYR A 27 -11.42 -0.29 -5.17
C TYR A 27 -11.04 -1.37 -4.18
N LYS A 28 -11.78 -2.47 -4.18
CA LYS A 28 -11.53 -3.56 -3.25
C LYS A 28 -10.17 -4.18 -3.50
N CYS A 29 -9.75 -4.23 -4.74
CA CYS A 29 -8.44 -4.75 -5.08
C CYS A 29 -7.34 -3.89 -4.47
N LEU A 30 -7.48 -2.58 -4.57
CA LEU A 30 -6.49 -1.67 -4.00
C LEU A 30 -6.39 -1.83 -2.49
N VAL A 31 -7.52 -1.88 -1.82
CA VAL A 31 -7.54 -2.04 -0.38
C VAL A 31 -6.94 -3.37 0.03
N SER A 32 -7.29 -4.42 -0.70
CA SER A 32 -6.79 -5.75 -0.42
C SER A 32 -5.26 -5.79 -0.54
N ARG A 33 -4.72 -5.15 -1.56
CA ARG A 33 -3.26 -5.09 -1.75
C ARG A 33 -2.60 -4.37 -0.57
N LEU A 34 -3.18 -3.26 -0.14
CA LEU A 34 -2.61 -2.50 0.96
C LEU A 34 -2.67 -3.28 2.27
N ARG A 35 -3.76 -4.00 2.52
CA ARG A 35 -3.86 -4.78 3.73
C ARG A 35 -2.84 -5.90 3.77
N ARG A 36 -2.56 -6.48 2.61
CA ARG A 36 -1.53 -7.51 2.54
C ARG A 36 -0.17 -6.91 2.85
N ILE A 37 0.11 -5.72 2.30
CA ILE A 37 1.37 -5.04 2.56
C ILE A 37 1.48 -4.67 4.03
N GLU A 38 0.40 -4.22 4.61
CA GLU A 38 0.36 -3.90 6.03
C GLU A 38 0.76 -5.12 6.86
N GLY A 39 0.23 -6.28 6.52
CA GLY A 39 0.59 -7.51 7.21
C GLY A 39 2.06 -7.85 7.04
N GLN A 40 2.59 -7.62 5.86
CA GLN A 40 4.01 -7.89 5.62
C GLN A 40 4.90 -6.96 6.43
N VAL A 41 4.50 -5.70 6.55
CA VAL A 41 5.27 -4.76 7.38
C VAL A 41 5.24 -5.19 8.84
N ARG A 42 4.10 -5.64 9.31
CA ARG A 42 4.01 -6.14 10.68
C ARG A 42 4.93 -7.34 10.87
N GLY A 43 5.00 -8.20 9.86
CA GLY A 43 5.91 -9.34 9.91
C GLY A 43 7.36 -8.91 10.02
N VAL A 44 7.73 -7.85 9.30
CA VAL A 44 9.09 -7.34 9.38
C VAL A 44 9.38 -6.78 10.77
N CYS A 45 8.43 -6.09 11.39
CA CYS A 45 8.60 -5.61 12.74
C CYS A 45 8.92 -6.77 13.68
N LYS A 46 8.20 -7.87 13.52
CA LYS A 46 8.42 -9.03 14.36
C LYS A 46 9.78 -9.63 14.11
N MET A 47 10.22 -9.67 12.87
CA MET A 47 11.54 -10.19 12.55
C MET A 47 12.63 -9.37 13.22
N VAL A 48 12.47 -8.06 13.25
CA VAL A 48 13.44 -7.19 13.91
C VAL A 48 13.43 -7.45 15.41
N GLU A 49 12.25 -7.58 15.99
CA GLU A 49 12.12 -7.85 17.41
C GLU A 49 12.73 -9.18 17.79
N ASP A 50 12.66 -10.15 16.90
CA ASP A 50 13.16 -11.49 17.15
C ASP A 50 14.63 -11.65 16.75
N ASP A 51 15.27 -10.56 16.37
CA ASP A 51 16.68 -10.60 15.97
C ASP A 51 16.96 -11.56 14.82
N ARG A 52 16.06 -11.57 13.85
CA ARG A 52 16.26 -12.43 12.70
C ARG A 52 17.44 -11.95 11.87
N TYR A 53 17.90 -12.81 11.03
CA TYR A 53 19.02 -12.54 10.14
C TYR A 53 18.74 -11.30 9.29
N CYS A 54 19.71 -10.41 9.18
CA CYS A 54 19.54 -9.18 8.42
C CYS A 54 19.17 -9.44 6.97
N VAL A 55 19.76 -10.47 6.39
CA VAL A 55 19.50 -10.79 4.99
C VAL A 55 18.03 -11.17 4.81
N ASP A 56 17.49 -11.92 5.75
CA ASP A 56 16.08 -12.29 5.68
C ASP A 56 15.18 -11.07 5.76
N ILE A 57 15.53 -10.14 6.65
CA ILE A 57 14.76 -8.92 6.81
C ILE A 57 14.81 -8.09 5.53
N LEU A 58 16.00 -7.95 4.97
CA LEU A 58 16.17 -7.19 3.73
C LEU A 58 15.38 -7.80 2.59
N THR A 59 15.34 -9.11 2.54
CA THR A 59 14.58 -9.82 1.51
C THR A 59 13.09 -9.51 1.64
N GLN A 60 12.59 -9.50 2.87
CA GLN A 60 11.19 -9.18 3.08
C GLN A 60 10.89 -7.74 2.73
N VAL A 61 11.79 -6.82 3.09
CA VAL A 61 11.60 -5.42 2.74
C VAL A 61 11.58 -5.24 1.23
N SER A 62 12.44 -5.96 0.54
CA SER A 62 12.47 -5.89 -0.93
C SER A 62 11.14 -6.34 -1.52
N ALA A 63 10.57 -7.39 -0.96
CA ALA A 63 9.27 -7.89 -1.42
C ALA A 63 8.18 -6.84 -1.17
N ILE A 64 8.24 -6.15 -0.03
CA ILE A 64 7.28 -5.12 0.28
C ILE A 64 7.41 -3.95 -0.70
N GLN A 65 8.63 -3.58 -1.03
CA GLN A 65 8.86 -2.51 -2.00
C GLN A 65 8.28 -2.88 -3.36
N SER A 66 8.45 -4.12 -3.77
CA SER A 66 7.87 -4.57 -5.03
C SER A 66 6.35 -4.52 -4.98
N ALA A 67 5.79 -4.90 -3.86
CA ALA A 67 4.33 -4.88 -3.71
C ALA A 67 3.81 -3.44 -3.74
N LEU A 68 4.54 -2.51 -3.13
CA LEU A 68 4.16 -1.11 -3.19
C LEU A 68 4.23 -0.56 -4.59
N ASN A 69 5.26 -0.95 -5.34
CA ASN A 69 5.35 -0.54 -6.73
C ASN A 69 4.20 -1.08 -7.56
N ALA A 70 3.82 -2.32 -7.31
CA ALA A 70 2.68 -2.91 -8.01
C ALA A 70 1.39 -2.17 -7.65
N PHE A 71 1.26 -1.78 -6.38
CA PHE A 71 0.11 -1.00 -5.95
C PHE A 71 0.07 0.33 -6.68
N ASN A 72 1.22 1.00 -6.79
CA ASN A 72 1.29 2.28 -7.49
C ASN A 72 0.85 2.15 -8.93
N LYS A 73 1.27 1.10 -9.59
CA LYS A 73 0.91 0.91 -10.99
C LYS A 73 -0.58 0.68 -11.14
N GLU A 74 -1.14 -0.09 -10.23
CA GLU A 74 -2.58 -0.36 -10.28
C GLU A 74 -3.38 0.90 -10.01
N LEU A 75 -2.95 1.65 -9.01
CA LEU A 75 -3.61 2.89 -8.66
C LEU A 75 -3.57 3.88 -9.82
N LEU A 76 -2.41 4.01 -10.42
CA LEU A 76 -2.25 4.91 -11.56
C LEU A 76 -3.11 4.48 -12.74
N ALA A 77 -3.15 3.19 -13.00
CA ALA A 77 -3.97 2.68 -14.10
C ALA A 77 -5.44 2.99 -13.86
N GLN A 78 -5.92 2.81 -12.64
CA GLN A 78 -7.30 3.10 -12.32
C GLN A 78 -7.58 4.59 -12.41
N HIS A 79 -6.63 5.39 -11.97
CA HIS A 79 -6.78 6.83 -12.00
C HIS A 79 -6.87 7.33 -13.44
N ILE A 80 -6.03 6.83 -14.30
CA ILE A 80 -6.06 7.20 -15.70
C ILE A 80 -7.39 6.82 -16.33
N LYS A 81 -7.86 5.62 -16.04
CA LYS A 81 -9.13 5.16 -16.58
C LYS A 81 -10.32 5.99 -16.09
N SER A 82 -10.24 6.42 -14.84
CA SER A 82 -11.34 7.15 -14.24
C SER A 82 -11.34 8.62 -14.58
N CYS A 83 -10.18 9.20 -14.75
CA CYS A 83 -10.06 10.64 -14.89
C CYS A 83 -9.83 11.10 -16.31
N VAL A 84 -9.54 10.21 -17.19
CA VAL A 84 -9.39 10.53 -18.60
C VAL A 84 -10.65 10.19 -19.35
#